data_b2f12084e37c7f53c77b28450c2d741e
#
_entry.id   b2f12084e37c7f53c77b28450c2d741e
#
_cell.length_a   1.000
_cell.length_b   1.000
_cell.length_c   1.000
_cell.angle_alpha   90.00
_cell.angle_beta   90.00
_cell.angle_gamma   90.00
#
_symmetry.space_group_name_H-M   'P 1'
#
loop_
_entity.id
_entity.type
_entity.pdbx_description
1 polymer ?
#
loop_
_entity_poly.entity_id
_entity_poly.type
_entity_poly.pdbx_seq_one_letter_code
_entity_poly.pdbx_strand_id
1 'polypeptide(L)'
;MIKIDTSEIDKFVIDLKETSEEIRLDIQKVLVNSGFNIEARAKRNISNNGSVKTGHLRRGITTNVGNMEVTVHTSNIKYARIVEEGSRPHTIRPRGKKALYWKGAKHPVKSVNHPGSKAKPYLIPAFEKEKEVLIKDLKKVIEW
;
A
#
# COMPACT_ATOMS: atom_id res chain seq x y z
N MET A 1 -3.96 3.77 8.05
CA MET A 1 -2.56 3.29 7.90
C MET A 1 -2.61 1.77 7.91
N ILE A 2 -2.17 1.12 6.88
CA ILE A 2 -2.01 -0.34 6.84
C ILE A 2 -0.75 -0.64 7.65
N LYS A 3 -0.87 -1.31 8.79
CA LYS A 3 0.28 -1.79 9.56
C LYS A 3 0.70 -3.13 8.94
N ILE A 4 1.91 -3.19 8.41
CA ILE A 4 2.55 -4.41 7.95
C ILE A 4 3.42 -4.88 9.11
N ASP A 5 3.36 -6.16 9.45
CA ASP A 5 4.24 -6.75 10.47
C ASP A 5 5.68 -6.79 9.94
N THR A 6 6.53 -5.98 10.54
CA THR A 6 7.96 -5.85 10.21
C THR A 6 8.85 -6.45 11.29
N SER A 7 8.28 -7.20 12.23
CA SER A 7 9.00 -7.69 13.43
C SER A 7 10.26 -8.50 13.13
N GLU A 8 10.30 -9.21 11.98
CA GLU A 8 11.51 -9.92 11.54
C GLU A 8 12.55 -8.97 10.95
N ILE A 9 12.12 -7.87 10.34
CA ILE A 9 13.00 -6.82 9.80
C ILE A 9 13.55 -5.97 10.94
N ASP A 10 12.75 -5.68 11.96
CA ASP A 10 13.17 -4.90 13.13
C ASP A 10 14.31 -5.58 13.92
N LYS A 11 14.35 -6.90 13.95
CA LYS A 11 15.46 -7.65 14.56
C LYS A 11 16.79 -7.46 13.81
N PHE A 12 16.75 -7.26 12.49
CA PHE A 12 17.95 -6.94 11.69
C PHE A 12 18.44 -5.50 11.91
N VAL A 13 17.56 -4.59 12.30
CA VAL A 13 17.89 -3.16 12.50
C VAL A 13 18.66 -2.93 13.80
N ILE A 14 18.53 -3.80 14.80
CA ILE A 14 19.13 -3.60 16.13
C ILE A 14 20.66 -3.70 16.12
N ASP A 15 21.25 -4.52 15.23
CA ASP A 15 22.70 -4.70 15.13
C ASP A 15 23.42 -3.65 14.24
N LEU A 16 22.70 -2.75 13.60
CA LEU A 16 23.26 -1.80 12.62
C LEU A 16 24.01 -0.61 13.24
N LYS A 17 23.97 -0.42 14.54
CA LYS A 17 24.64 0.73 15.20
C LYS A 17 26.16 0.63 15.21
N GLU A 18 26.72 -0.56 15.05
CA GLU A 18 28.18 -0.82 15.02
C GLU A 18 28.69 -1.16 13.60
N THR A 19 27.84 -1.07 12.60
CA THR A 19 28.14 -1.48 11.22
C THR A 19 28.91 -0.39 10.49
N SER A 20 29.89 -0.78 9.65
CA SER A 20 30.67 0.17 8.83
C SER A 20 29.78 1.00 7.91
N GLU A 21 30.19 2.22 7.57
CA GLU A 21 29.44 3.12 6.69
C GLU A 21 29.17 2.51 5.31
N GLU A 22 30.09 1.68 4.82
CA GLU A 22 29.97 0.97 3.56
C GLU A 22 28.80 -0.04 3.56
N ILE A 23 28.69 -0.86 4.59
CA ILE A 23 27.59 -1.81 4.76
C ILE A 23 26.25 -1.07 4.91
N ARG A 24 26.22 0.07 5.61
CA ARG A 24 25.01 0.90 5.74
C ARG A 24 24.54 1.42 4.38
N LEU A 25 25.47 1.85 3.52
CA LEU A 25 25.14 2.30 2.17
C LEU A 25 24.57 1.15 1.31
N ASP A 26 25.10 -0.04 1.43
CA ASP A 26 24.62 -1.18 0.69
C ASP A 26 23.24 -1.66 1.19
N ILE A 27 23.00 -1.65 2.50
CA ILE A 27 21.66 -1.88 3.06
C ILE A 27 20.68 -0.82 2.55
N GLN A 28 21.06 0.45 2.54
CA GLN A 28 20.21 1.52 2.00
C GLN A 28 19.85 1.28 0.53
N LYS A 29 20.79 0.84 -0.31
CA LYS A 29 20.52 0.47 -1.70
C LYS A 29 19.51 -0.67 -1.82
N VAL A 30 19.66 -1.71 -1.00
CA VAL A 30 18.74 -2.85 -0.98
C VAL A 30 17.33 -2.39 -0.59
N LEU A 31 17.19 -1.57 0.46
CA LEU A 31 15.89 -1.03 0.89
C LEU A 31 15.23 -0.18 -0.20
N VAL A 32 15.99 0.70 -0.84
CA VAL A 32 15.50 1.56 -1.93
C VAL A 32 14.99 0.73 -3.11
N ASN A 33 15.77 -0.25 -3.55
CA ASN A 33 15.39 -1.16 -4.63
C ASN A 33 14.11 -1.93 -4.29
N SER A 34 14.01 -2.46 -3.07
CA SER A 34 12.83 -3.17 -2.60
C SER A 34 11.59 -2.26 -2.58
N GLY A 35 11.73 -1.02 -2.11
CA GLY A 35 10.63 -0.06 -2.13
C GLY A 35 10.08 0.20 -3.53
N PHE A 36 10.94 0.44 -4.51
CA PHE A 36 10.53 0.62 -5.91
C PHE A 36 9.93 -0.67 -6.52
N ASN A 37 10.44 -1.83 -6.15
CA ASN A 37 9.86 -3.10 -6.56
C ASN A 37 8.44 -3.30 -6.03
N ILE A 38 8.21 -2.98 -4.75
CA ILE A 38 6.88 -3.01 -4.13
C ILE A 38 5.93 -2.05 -4.85
N GLU A 39 6.35 -0.81 -5.10
CA GLU A 39 5.57 0.18 -5.84
C GLU A 39 5.17 -0.34 -7.23
N ALA A 40 6.14 -0.85 -7.99
CA ALA A 40 5.89 -1.38 -9.34
C ALA A 40 4.94 -2.59 -9.32
N ARG A 41 5.09 -3.50 -8.35
CA ARG A 41 4.19 -4.65 -8.17
C ARG A 41 2.78 -4.21 -7.78
N ALA A 42 2.65 -3.28 -6.83
CA ALA A 42 1.37 -2.75 -6.40
C ALA A 42 0.62 -2.08 -7.55
N LYS A 43 1.31 -1.29 -8.38
CA LYS A 43 0.76 -0.68 -9.60
C LYS A 43 0.29 -1.73 -10.62
N ARG A 44 1.02 -2.84 -10.78
CA ARG A 44 0.60 -3.97 -11.62
C ARG A 44 -0.62 -4.68 -11.04
N ASN A 45 -0.64 -4.95 -9.73
CA ASN A 45 -1.76 -5.58 -9.06
C ASN A 45 -3.06 -4.79 -9.26
N ILE A 46 -3.03 -3.46 -9.12
CA ILE A 46 -4.19 -2.59 -9.41
C ILE A 46 -4.67 -2.73 -10.85
N SER A 47 -3.74 -2.80 -11.80
CA SER A 47 -4.09 -2.97 -13.22
C SER A 47 -4.75 -4.32 -13.48
N ASN A 48 -4.23 -5.38 -12.87
CA ASN A 48 -4.67 -6.75 -13.08
C ASN A 48 -6.01 -7.07 -12.37
N ASN A 49 -6.27 -6.48 -11.21
CA ASN A 49 -7.50 -6.74 -10.45
C ASN A 49 -8.70 -5.88 -10.90
N GLY A 50 -8.56 -5.13 -11.99
CA GLY A 50 -9.64 -4.31 -12.57
C GLY A 50 -10.03 -3.10 -11.73
N SER A 51 -9.16 -2.63 -10.83
CA SER A 51 -9.44 -1.44 -10.00
C SER A 51 -9.07 -0.12 -10.68
N VAL A 52 -8.66 -0.15 -11.94
CA VAL A 52 -8.32 1.05 -12.71
C VAL A 52 -9.57 1.61 -13.37
N LYS A 53 -10.11 2.72 -12.82
CA LYS A 53 -11.14 3.54 -13.53
C LYS A 53 -10.48 4.77 -14.16
N THR A 54 -9.85 5.61 -13.34
CA THR A 54 -9.21 6.87 -13.76
C THR A 54 -7.68 6.81 -13.68
N GLY A 55 -7.14 5.73 -13.14
CA GLY A 55 -5.72 5.56 -12.85
C GLY A 55 -5.22 6.41 -11.66
N HIS A 56 -6.11 7.12 -10.97
CA HIS A 56 -5.72 8.00 -9.85
C HIS A 56 -5.06 7.22 -8.71
N LEU A 57 -5.65 6.09 -8.27
CA LEU A 57 -5.06 5.23 -7.24
C LEU A 57 -3.69 4.69 -7.68
N ARG A 58 -3.58 4.21 -8.92
CA ARG A 58 -2.32 3.68 -9.46
C ARG A 58 -1.21 4.74 -9.49
N ARG A 59 -1.52 5.98 -9.90
CA ARG A 59 -0.56 7.10 -9.90
C ARG A 59 -0.20 7.56 -8.50
N GLY A 60 -1.11 7.40 -7.54
CA GLY A 60 -0.91 7.81 -6.15
C GLY A 60 -0.07 6.85 -5.31
N ILE A 61 0.32 5.67 -5.82
CA ILE A 61 1.28 4.81 -5.13
C ILE A 61 2.67 5.38 -5.39
N THR A 62 3.36 5.72 -4.31
CA THR A 62 4.68 6.37 -4.33
C THR A 62 5.59 5.79 -3.26
N THR A 63 6.88 5.80 -3.54
CA THR A 63 7.94 5.39 -2.63
C THR A 63 8.66 6.62 -2.12
N ASN A 64 8.71 6.79 -0.80
CA ASN A 64 9.52 7.79 -0.13
C ASN A 64 10.76 7.13 0.45
N VAL A 65 11.91 7.75 0.19
CA VAL A 65 13.22 7.28 0.67
C VAL A 65 13.68 8.21 1.78
N GLY A 66 13.87 7.64 2.97
CA GLY A 66 14.50 8.29 4.12
C GLY A 66 15.89 7.71 4.39
N ASN A 67 16.48 8.09 5.53
CA ASN A 67 17.73 7.52 5.99
C ASN A 67 17.47 6.16 6.64
N MET A 68 17.96 5.08 6.05
CA MET A 68 17.73 3.69 6.49
C MET A 68 16.23 3.34 6.60
N GLU A 69 15.39 4.03 5.85
CA GLU A 69 13.96 3.84 5.83
C GLU A 69 13.42 4.02 4.41
N VAL A 70 12.50 3.15 4.01
CA VAL A 70 11.76 3.30 2.76
C VAL A 70 10.29 3.04 3.02
N THR A 71 9.45 4.00 2.66
CA THR A 71 8.00 3.90 2.85
C THR A 71 7.28 3.89 1.51
N VAL A 72 6.49 2.85 1.25
CA VAL A 72 5.58 2.79 0.10
C VAL A 72 4.16 3.10 0.57
N HIS A 73 3.57 4.15 0.02
CA HIS A 73 2.25 4.62 0.45
C HIS A 73 1.38 5.07 -0.71
N THR A 74 0.10 5.28 -0.43
CA THR A 74 -0.84 5.92 -1.36
C THR A 74 -1.08 7.36 -0.93
N SER A 75 -0.70 8.32 -1.77
CA SER A 75 -0.82 9.74 -1.47
C SER A 75 -2.29 10.14 -1.31
N ASN A 76 -2.71 10.37 -0.07
CA ASN A 76 -3.97 11.02 0.34
C ASN A 76 -5.26 10.52 -0.36
N ILE A 77 -5.29 9.26 -0.80
CA ILE A 77 -6.43 8.68 -1.52
C ILE A 77 -7.35 7.98 -0.53
N LYS A 78 -8.45 8.65 -0.18
CA LYS A 78 -9.40 8.21 0.85
C LYS A 78 -9.98 6.81 0.60
N TYR A 79 -10.14 6.40 -0.64
CA TYR A 79 -10.70 5.08 -1.00
C TYR A 79 -9.63 3.98 -1.15
N ALA A 80 -8.34 4.30 -1.04
CA ALA A 80 -7.25 3.32 -1.19
C ALA A 80 -7.40 2.12 -0.25
N ARG A 81 -7.73 2.39 1.01
CA ARG A 81 -8.00 1.36 2.01
C ARG A 81 -9.20 0.49 1.66
N ILE A 82 -10.27 1.10 1.15
CA ILE A 82 -11.48 0.38 0.74
C ILE A 82 -11.19 -0.57 -0.44
N VAL A 83 -10.30 -0.16 -1.34
CA VAL A 83 -9.86 -1.05 -2.43
C VAL A 83 -9.05 -2.22 -1.89
N GLU A 84 -8.12 -1.97 -0.98
CA GLU A 84 -7.28 -3.00 -0.37
C GLU A 84 -8.09 -4.01 0.46
N GLU A 85 -8.87 -3.51 1.40
CA GLU A 85 -9.54 -4.32 2.45
C GLU A 85 -11.00 -4.65 2.12
N GLY A 86 -11.59 -3.97 1.14
CA GLY A 86 -13.03 -4.00 0.92
C GLY A 86 -13.80 -3.13 1.91
N SER A 87 -15.12 -3.19 1.86
CA SER A 87 -16.00 -2.55 2.83
C SER A 87 -17.17 -3.44 3.20
N ARG A 88 -17.60 -3.36 4.44
CA ARG A 88 -18.80 -4.04 4.92
C ARG A 88 -20.07 -3.38 4.38
N PRO A 89 -21.21 -4.07 4.33
CA PRO A 89 -22.51 -3.46 4.07
C PRO A 89 -22.76 -2.30 5.02
N HIS A 90 -23.25 -1.18 4.48
CA HIS A 90 -23.53 0.03 5.26
C HIS A 90 -24.61 0.88 4.60
N THR A 91 -25.27 1.70 5.39
CA THR A 91 -26.27 2.65 4.89
C THR A 91 -25.61 4.00 4.61
N ILE A 92 -25.74 4.47 3.37
CA ILE A 92 -25.28 5.79 2.95
C ILE A 92 -26.43 6.78 3.14
N ARG A 93 -26.15 7.89 3.83
CA ARG A 93 -27.08 9.01 4.03
C ARG A 93 -26.46 10.31 3.51
N PRO A 94 -27.24 11.28 3.02
CA PRO A 94 -26.71 12.54 2.56
C PRO A 94 -26.08 13.33 3.72
N ARG A 95 -24.93 13.95 3.46
CA ARG A 95 -24.29 14.90 4.37
C ARG A 95 -24.46 16.31 3.81
N GLY A 96 -25.18 17.17 4.52
CA GLY A 96 -25.41 18.57 4.11
C GLY A 96 -26.39 18.77 2.94
N LYS A 97 -27.00 17.72 2.41
CA LYS A 97 -28.05 17.76 1.38
C LYS A 97 -29.30 17.04 1.84
N LYS A 98 -30.47 17.39 1.27
CA LYS A 98 -31.76 16.76 1.65
C LYS A 98 -31.91 15.33 1.14
N ALA A 99 -31.19 14.94 0.06
CA ALA A 99 -31.29 13.62 -0.56
C ALA A 99 -30.04 13.26 -1.33
N LEU A 100 -29.89 11.95 -1.63
CA LEU A 100 -28.86 11.39 -2.50
C LEU A 100 -29.42 11.28 -3.92
N TYR A 101 -28.61 11.63 -4.91
CA TYR A 101 -28.90 11.44 -6.32
C TYR A 101 -27.62 11.08 -7.09
N TRP A 102 -27.71 10.12 -8.00
CA TRP A 102 -26.61 9.74 -8.87
C TRP A 102 -27.11 9.42 -10.29
N LYS A 103 -26.23 9.43 -11.26
CA LYS A 103 -26.56 9.12 -12.64
C LYS A 103 -27.14 7.69 -12.73
N GLY A 104 -28.39 7.57 -13.19
CA GLY A 104 -29.14 6.31 -13.25
C GLY A 104 -30.13 6.10 -12.10
N ALA A 105 -30.15 6.97 -11.08
CA ALA A 105 -31.22 6.96 -10.09
C ALA A 105 -32.53 7.48 -10.69
N LYS A 106 -33.64 6.78 -10.45
CA LYS A 106 -34.96 7.19 -10.94
C LYS A 106 -35.48 8.45 -10.23
N HIS A 107 -35.15 8.64 -8.94
CA HIS A 107 -35.52 9.77 -8.10
C HIS A 107 -34.53 9.94 -6.94
N PRO A 108 -34.45 11.13 -6.31
CA PRO A 108 -33.66 11.34 -5.11
C PRO A 108 -34.16 10.49 -3.93
N VAL A 109 -33.23 9.91 -3.16
CA VAL A 109 -33.55 9.05 -2.01
C VAL A 109 -32.91 9.58 -0.72
N LYS A 110 -33.53 9.31 0.43
CA LYS A 110 -33.00 9.75 1.74
C LYS A 110 -31.89 8.86 2.26
N SER A 111 -31.82 7.61 1.80
CA SER A 111 -30.74 6.67 2.17
C SER A 111 -30.63 5.57 1.13
N VAL A 112 -29.44 4.94 1.08
CA VAL A 112 -29.15 3.78 0.24
C VAL A 112 -28.44 2.73 1.08
N ASN A 113 -28.92 1.51 1.06
CA ASN A 113 -28.20 0.38 1.63
C ASN A 113 -27.16 -0.11 0.61
N HIS A 114 -25.89 0.20 0.89
CA HIS A 114 -24.78 -0.23 0.07
C HIS A 114 -24.35 -1.63 0.52
N PRO A 115 -24.22 -2.63 -0.37
CA PRO A 115 -23.89 -4.02 -0.01
C PRO A 115 -22.43 -4.19 0.45
N GLY A 116 -21.65 -3.13 0.45
CA GLY A 116 -20.22 -3.19 0.64
C GLY A 116 -19.46 -3.40 -0.68
N SER A 117 -18.16 -3.52 -0.58
CA SER A 117 -17.30 -3.80 -1.73
C SER A 117 -16.33 -4.93 -1.40
N LYS A 118 -16.13 -5.82 -2.37
CA LYS A 118 -15.16 -6.91 -2.24
C LYS A 118 -13.74 -6.33 -2.21
N ALA A 119 -12.89 -6.86 -1.33
CA ALA A 119 -11.47 -6.53 -1.28
C ALA A 119 -10.78 -6.85 -2.62
N LYS A 120 -9.90 -5.96 -3.04
CA LYS A 120 -9.02 -6.12 -4.19
C LYS A 120 -7.60 -5.70 -3.79
N PRO A 121 -6.92 -6.54 -2.99
CA PRO A 121 -5.62 -6.18 -2.41
C PRO A 121 -4.59 -5.96 -3.51
N TYR A 122 -3.76 -4.95 -3.33
CA TYR A 122 -2.73 -4.57 -4.28
C TYR A 122 -1.38 -4.30 -3.61
N LEU A 123 -1.38 -3.69 -2.42
CA LEU A 123 -0.16 -3.30 -1.71
C LEU A 123 0.36 -4.45 -0.84
N ILE A 124 -0.50 -5.07 -0.03
CA ILE A 124 -0.12 -6.20 0.83
C ILE A 124 0.48 -7.35 0.01
N PRO A 125 -0.14 -7.85 -1.07
CA PRO A 125 0.46 -8.91 -1.86
C PRO A 125 1.78 -8.51 -2.57
N ALA A 126 1.95 -7.22 -2.88
CA ALA A 126 3.20 -6.72 -3.43
C ALA A 126 4.32 -6.77 -2.40
N PHE A 127 4.04 -6.37 -1.16
CA PHE A 127 4.98 -6.44 -0.05
C PHE A 127 5.34 -7.88 0.30
N GLU A 128 4.37 -8.78 0.46
CA GLU A 128 4.62 -10.19 0.83
C GLU A 128 5.56 -10.88 -0.17
N LYS A 129 5.39 -10.63 -1.45
CA LYS A 129 6.30 -11.16 -2.47
C LYS A 129 7.70 -10.56 -2.44
N GLU A 130 7.82 -9.30 -2.08
CA GLU A 130 9.12 -8.62 -2.02
C GLU A 130 9.84 -8.90 -0.70
N LYS A 131 9.12 -9.19 0.39
CA LYS A 131 9.68 -9.48 1.71
C LYS A 131 10.73 -10.59 1.66
N GLU A 132 10.46 -11.68 0.96
CA GLU A 132 11.40 -12.81 0.84
C GLU A 132 12.68 -12.41 0.09
N VAL A 133 12.53 -11.62 -0.98
CA VAL A 133 13.66 -11.10 -1.76
C VAL A 133 14.49 -10.13 -0.92
N LEU A 134 13.83 -9.20 -0.24
CA LEU A 134 14.45 -8.23 0.65
C LEU A 134 15.30 -8.92 1.73
N ILE A 135 14.74 -9.91 2.43
CA ILE A 135 15.45 -10.65 3.48
C ILE A 135 16.67 -11.35 2.90
N LYS A 136 16.54 -12.01 1.73
CA LYS A 136 17.65 -12.67 1.06
C LYS A 136 18.76 -11.70 0.67
N ASP A 137 18.40 -10.54 0.16
CA ASP A 137 19.38 -9.55 -0.30
C ASP A 137 20.06 -8.84 0.89
N LEU A 138 19.34 -8.58 1.97
CA LEU A 138 19.94 -8.08 3.22
C LEU A 138 20.93 -9.07 3.82
N LYS A 139 20.60 -10.37 3.83
CA LYS A 139 21.54 -11.41 4.29
C LYS A 139 22.83 -11.40 3.50
N LYS A 140 22.79 -11.27 2.18
CA LYS A 140 24.00 -11.20 1.35
C LYS A 140 24.90 -10.00 1.68
N VAL A 141 24.32 -8.89 2.10
CA VAL A 141 25.08 -7.68 2.49
C VAL A 141 25.76 -7.86 3.85
N ILE A 142 25.17 -8.65 4.75
CA ILE A 142 25.61 -8.80 6.14
C ILE A 142 26.51 -10.05 6.32
N GLU A 143 26.32 -11.09 5.53
CA GLU A 143 27.08 -12.35 5.56
C GLU A 143 28.41 -12.23 4.76
N TRP A 144 29.30 -11.31 5.17
CA TRP A 144 30.69 -11.27 4.69
C TRP A 144 31.62 -11.91 5.71
#